data_7428ddf3baea07a2afb93bc43f77303b
#
_entry.id   7428ddf3baea07a2afb93bc43f77303b
#
_cell.length_a   1.000
_cell.length_b   1.000
_cell.length_c   1.000
_cell.angle_alpha   90.00
_cell.angle_beta   90.00
_cell.angle_gamma   90.00
#
_symmetry.space_group_name_H-M   'P 1'
#
loop_
_entity.id
_entity.type
_entity.pdbx_description
1 polymer ?
#
loop_
_entity_poly.entity_id
_entity_poly.type
_entity_poly.pdbx_seq_one_letter_code
_entity_poly.pdbx_strand_id
1 'polypeptide(L)'
;MKRSDVTTTTMMLTRRSAIGLFAAIMTIAGVSPWTGSQARSEQNNGGMQMKHYAMSTRTISDAINTSGLLVVAQWEAKEGQADKVAAILDGFLPEAQKDPGTKLFLIGRGKDNPAQFLFYELFQDEAAFKAHAESAYFKTYIAEQALPLLAKRERTQYVLL
;
A
#
# COMPACT_ATOMS: atom_id res chain seq x y z
N MET A 1 32.16 5.28 -49.90
CA MET A 1 32.45 6.70 -50.15
C MET A 1 31.16 7.49 -50.06
N LYS A 2 30.88 8.16 -48.97
CA LYS A 2 30.28 9.50 -48.81
C LYS A 2 30.03 9.73 -47.32
N ARG A 3 30.78 10.65 -46.78
CA ARG A 3 30.60 11.30 -45.45
C ARG A 3 29.56 12.41 -45.62
N SER A 4 28.85 12.73 -44.58
CA SER A 4 28.29 14.06 -44.24
C SER A 4 27.44 13.88 -42.99
N ASP A 5 27.29 14.71 -42.05
CA ASP A 5 28.04 15.79 -41.40
C ASP A 5 27.27 16.06 -40.13
N VAL A 6 28.02 16.32 -39.08
CA VAL A 6 27.55 16.72 -37.75
C VAL A 6 27.06 18.16 -37.84
N THR A 7 25.89 18.44 -37.29
CA THR A 7 25.50 19.82 -36.99
C THR A 7 25.13 19.95 -35.48
N THR A 8 26.12 20.45 -34.76
CA THR A 8 26.03 20.95 -33.41
C THR A 8 25.35 22.33 -33.44
N THR A 9 24.23 22.50 -32.82
CA THR A 9 23.66 23.83 -32.58
C THR A 9 23.76 24.14 -31.10
N THR A 10 24.77 24.92 -30.77
CA THR A 10 24.95 25.64 -29.51
C THR A 10 24.00 26.84 -29.51
N MET A 11 23.12 26.99 -28.53
CA MET A 11 22.43 28.23 -28.30
C MET A 11 22.71 28.78 -26.91
N MET A 12 23.26 29.97 -26.96
CA MET A 12 23.82 30.77 -25.86
C MET A 12 22.78 31.29 -24.86
N LEU A 13 23.24 31.29 -23.69
CA LEU A 13 23.00 32.04 -22.48
C LEU A 13 22.64 33.52 -22.70
N THR A 14 21.58 34.02 -22.07
CA THR A 14 21.45 35.44 -21.71
C THR A 14 20.98 35.59 -20.27
N ARG A 15 21.92 36.02 -19.44
CA ARG A 15 21.69 36.59 -18.10
C ARG A 15 21.02 37.95 -18.23
N ARG A 16 20.02 38.24 -17.42
CA ARG A 16 19.69 39.60 -17.01
C ARG A 16 19.42 39.65 -15.52
N SER A 17 20.38 40.28 -14.86
CA SER A 17 20.30 40.77 -13.49
C SER A 17 19.36 41.99 -13.44
N ALA A 18 18.52 42.05 -12.41
CA ALA A 18 17.92 43.30 -11.96
C ALA A 18 18.00 43.32 -10.42
N ILE A 19 18.86 44.17 -9.96
CA ILE A 19 19.06 44.60 -8.57
C ILE A 19 17.97 45.63 -8.29
N GLY A 20 17.18 45.43 -7.25
CA GLY A 20 16.25 46.41 -6.72
C GLY A 20 16.37 46.45 -5.21
N LEU A 21 17.15 47.47 -4.79
CA LEU A 21 17.41 47.86 -3.41
C LEU A 21 16.23 48.72 -2.95
N PHE A 22 15.52 48.38 -1.85
CA PHE A 22 14.77 49.34 -1.05
C PHE A 22 14.98 49.09 0.43
N ALA A 23 15.44 50.18 1.07
CA ALA A 23 15.82 50.26 2.47
C ALA A 23 14.62 50.58 3.37
N ALA A 24 14.68 50.07 4.57
CA ALA A 24 14.30 50.59 5.87
C ALA A 24 12.92 51.24 6.08
N ILE A 25 12.23 50.78 7.11
CA ILE A 25 11.81 51.57 8.26
C ILE A 25 11.60 50.64 9.46
N MET A 26 12.36 50.87 10.54
CA MET A 26 12.08 50.37 11.89
C MET A 26 10.86 51.04 12.47
N THR A 27 9.98 50.26 13.09
CA THR A 27 9.14 50.78 14.19
C THR A 27 9.04 49.69 15.26
N ILE A 28 9.62 49.98 16.41
CA ILE A 28 9.50 49.22 17.65
C ILE A 28 8.19 49.63 18.32
N ALA A 29 7.32 48.71 18.67
CA ALA A 29 6.49 48.72 19.86
C ALA A 29 5.53 47.51 19.89
N GLY A 30 5.48 46.80 21.03
CA GLY A 30 4.38 45.93 21.37
C GLY A 30 4.77 44.49 21.69
N VAL A 31 5.35 44.32 22.90
CA VAL A 31 5.44 42.98 23.51
C VAL A 31 4.02 42.54 23.87
N SER A 32 3.48 41.61 23.13
CA SER A 32 2.25 40.89 23.53
C SER A 32 2.61 39.51 24.05
N PRO A 33 1.98 39.06 25.14
CA PRO A 33 2.30 37.76 25.71
C PRO A 33 1.84 36.63 24.76
N TRP A 34 2.71 35.70 24.54
CA TRP A 34 2.55 34.52 23.72
C TRP A 34 1.51 33.60 24.35
N THR A 35 0.23 33.77 24.04
CA THR A 35 -0.78 32.73 24.24
C THR A 35 -0.59 31.73 23.11
N GLY A 36 0.05 30.61 23.46
CA GLY A 36 0.25 29.48 22.57
C GLY A 36 -1.10 28.85 22.20
N SER A 37 -1.71 29.39 21.14
CA SER A 37 -2.73 28.66 20.40
C SER A 37 -1.97 27.69 19.49
N GLN A 38 -1.89 26.42 19.90
CA GLN A 38 -1.48 25.35 19.02
C GLN A 38 -2.50 25.27 17.88
N ALA A 39 -2.21 25.94 16.80
CA ALA A 39 -2.85 25.66 15.54
C ALA A 39 -2.47 24.21 15.17
N ARG A 40 -3.39 23.31 15.49
CA ARG A 40 -3.40 21.95 14.95
C ARG A 40 -3.41 22.09 13.44
N SER A 41 -2.26 21.94 12.80
CA SER A 41 -2.18 21.79 11.35
C SER A 41 -2.90 20.49 11.02
N GLU A 42 -4.16 20.60 10.63
CA GLU A 42 -4.81 19.56 9.85
C GLU A 42 -4.06 19.50 8.52
N GLN A 43 -3.00 18.71 8.49
CA GLN A 43 -2.46 18.20 7.25
C GLN A 43 -3.55 17.29 6.65
N ASN A 44 -4.39 17.91 5.83
CA ASN A 44 -5.24 17.19 4.90
C ASN A 44 -4.32 16.56 3.84
N ASN A 45 -3.64 15.49 4.25
CA ASN A 45 -2.98 14.59 3.34
C ASN A 45 -4.10 13.92 2.53
N GLY A 46 -4.36 14.46 1.34
CA GLY A 46 -5.03 13.74 0.26
C GLY A 46 -4.17 12.58 -0.23
N GLY A 47 -3.61 11.82 0.71
CA GLY A 47 -2.93 10.57 0.48
C GLY A 47 -3.97 9.47 0.49
N MET A 48 -3.88 8.56 -0.47
CA MET A 48 -4.55 7.27 -0.48
C MET A 48 -4.72 6.78 0.95
N GLN A 49 -5.95 6.83 1.45
CA GLN A 49 -6.28 6.17 2.70
C GLN A 49 -5.97 4.70 2.50
N MET A 50 -4.93 4.23 3.15
CA MET A 50 -4.67 2.79 3.23
C MET A 50 -5.81 2.17 4.04
N LYS A 51 -6.90 1.83 3.35
CA LYS A 51 -8.07 1.15 3.91
C LYS A 51 -7.76 -0.22 4.50
N HIS A 52 -6.50 -0.64 4.39
CA HIS A 52 -6.07 -2.01 4.64
C HIS A 52 -5.55 -2.29 6.06
N TYR A 53 -5.61 -1.32 6.96
CA TYR A 53 -5.19 -1.49 8.36
C TYR A 53 -6.31 -1.18 9.36
N ALA A 54 -7.51 -1.65 9.11
CA ALA A 54 -8.53 -1.72 10.15
C ALA A 54 -8.26 -2.92 11.07
N MET A 55 -7.06 -3.01 11.59
CA MET A 55 -6.78 -3.90 12.73
C MET A 55 -7.39 -3.24 13.95
N SER A 56 -8.59 -3.66 14.31
CA SER A 56 -9.22 -3.30 15.58
C SER A 56 -8.24 -3.59 16.70
N THR A 57 -7.73 -2.57 17.39
CA THR A 57 -7.06 -2.61 18.71
C THR A 57 -5.93 -3.63 18.94
N ARG A 58 -5.63 -4.54 18.01
CA ARG A 58 -4.52 -5.50 18.12
C ARG A 58 -3.28 -4.92 17.45
N THR A 59 -2.16 -4.93 18.18
CA THR A 59 -0.87 -4.63 17.59
C THR A 59 -0.35 -5.84 16.80
N ILE A 60 0.56 -5.62 15.84
CA ILE A 60 1.24 -6.73 15.15
C ILE A 60 1.94 -7.64 16.19
N SER A 61 2.50 -7.06 17.26
CA SER A 61 3.09 -7.81 18.35
C SER A 61 2.11 -8.77 19.01
N ASP A 62 0.86 -8.35 19.23
CA ASP A 62 -0.16 -9.23 19.82
C ASP A 62 -0.53 -10.39 18.89
N ALA A 63 -0.52 -10.14 17.58
CA ALA A 63 -0.82 -11.18 16.59
C ALA A 63 0.25 -12.27 16.53
N ILE A 64 1.53 -11.91 16.70
CA ILE A 64 2.67 -12.83 16.55
C ILE A 64 3.13 -13.46 17.88
N ASN A 65 2.74 -12.91 19.04
CA ASN A 65 3.16 -13.40 20.36
C ASN A 65 2.53 -14.75 20.78
N THR A 66 1.69 -15.33 19.95
CA THR A 66 1.04 -16.61 20.22
C THR A 66 1.23 -17.54 19.02
N SER A 67 1.27 -18.85 19.27
CA SER A 67 1.25 -19.86 18.23
C SER A 67 0.12 -19.62 17.22
N GLY A 68 0.28 -20.10 16.02
CA GLY A 68 -0.72 -19.97 14.97
C GLY A 68 -0.31 -20.69 13.70
N LEU A 69 -1.24 -20.77 12.77
CA LEU A 69 -1.00 -21.28 11.43
C LEU A 69 -0.71 -20.11 10.49
N LEU A 70 0.51 -20.04 9.98
CA LEU A 70 0.89 -19.11 8.94
C LEU A 70 0.68 -19.75 7.58
N VAL A 71 -0.08 -19.09 6.73
CA VAL A 71 -0.28 -19.47 5.33
C VAL A 71 0.35 -18.42 4.44
N VAL A 72 1.22 -18.85 3.55
CA VAL A 72 1.81 -18.00 2.52
C VAL A 72 1.28 -18.48 1.17
N ALA A 73 0.58 -17.60 0.44
CA ALA A 73 0.11 -17.92 -0.89
C ALA A 73 0.73 -16.96 -1.93
N GLN A 74 1.06 -17.53 -3.08
CA GLN A 74 1.59 -16.77 -4.21
C GLN A 74 0.70 -17.02 -5.41
N TRP A 75 0.26 -15.93 -6.03
CA TRP A 75 -0.61 -15.97 -7.20
C TRP A 75 0.05 -15.24 -8.36
N GLU A 76 -0.26 -15.68 -9.56
CA GLU A 76 0.06 -14.99 -10.79
C GLU A 76 -1.21 -14.85 -11.63
N ALA A 77 -1.58 -13.62 -11.94
CA ALA A 77 -2.72 -13.34 -12.81
C ALA A 77 -2.40 -13.69 -14.27
N LYS A 78 -3.41 -14.12 -15.01
CA LYS A 78 -3.33 -14.25 -16.47
C LYS A 78 -3.00 -12.90 -17.10
N GLU A 79 -2.45 -12.91 -18.29
CA GLU A 79 -2.14 -11.70 -19.06
C GLU A 79 -3.38 -10.79 -19.14
N GLY A 80 -3.16 -9.50 -18.86
CA GLY A 80 -4.21 -8.47 -18.86
C GLY A 80 -5.22 -8.55 -17.72
N GLN A 81 -5.11 -9.51 -16.75
CA GLN A 81 -6.07 -9.67 -15.67
C GLN A 81 -5.58 -9.11 -14.32
N ALA A 82 -4.35 -8.63 -14.23
CA ALA A 82 -3.74 -8.21 -12.97
C ALA A 82 -4.54 -7.14 -12.21
N ASP A 83 -5.03 -6.12 -12.91
CA ASP A 83 -5.79 -5.03 -12.27
C ASP A 83 -7.18 -5.48 -11.83
N LYS A 84 -7.79 -6.41 -12.56
CA LYS A 84 -9.06 -7.00 -12.17
C LYS A 84 -8.91 -7.88 -10.94
N VAL A 85 -7.83 -8.68 -10.87
CA VAL A 85 -7.49 -9.45 -9.65
C VAL A 85 -7.27 -8.52 -8.48
N ALA A 86 -6.50 -7.43 -8.66
CA ALA A 86 -6.27 -6.45 -7.61
C ALA A 86 -7.57 -5.83 -7.07
N ALA A 87 -8.50 -5.45 -7.95
CA ALA A 87 -9.79 -4.89 -7.56
C ALA A 87 -10.65 -5.89 -6.76
N ILE A 88 -10.65 -7.18 -7.14
CA ILE A 88 -11.34 -8.24 -6.39
C ILE A 88 -10.72 -8.39 -4.99
N LEU A 89 -9.38 -8.40 -4.90
CA LEU A 89 -8.66 -8.53 -3.64
C LEU A 89 -8.86 -7.34 -2.72
N ASP A 90 -9.06 -6.15 -3.26
CA ASP A 90 -9.38 -4.92 -2.52
C ASP A 90 -10.73 -5.04 -1.79
N GLY A 91 -11.70 -5.69 -2.41
CA GLY A 91 -12.99 -6.01 -1.77
C GLY A 91 -12.91 -7.18 -0.78
N PHE A 92 -12.07 -8.17 -1.05
CA PHE A 92 -11.89 -9.36 -0.23
C PHE A 92 -11.15 -9.08 1.08
N LEU A 93 -10.08 -8.29 1.05
CA LEU A 93 -9.18 -8.09 2.17
C LEU A 93 -9.88 -7.61 3.45
N PRO A 94 -10.78 -6.61 3.42
CA PRO A 94 -11.50 -6.18 4.63
C PRO A 94 -12.35 -7.28 5.26
N GLU A 95 -12.91 -8.20 4.48
CA GLU A 95 -13.71 -9.31 5.00
C GLU A 95 -12.80 -10.36 5.66
N ALA A 96 -11.67 -10.68 5.05
CA ALA A 96 -10.70 -11.59 5.63
C ALA A 96 -10.09 -11.06 6.95
N GLN A 97 -9.88 -9.75 7.04
CA GLN A 97 -9.37 -9.10 8.26
C GLN A 97 -10.38 -9.05 9.41
N LYS A 98 -11.67 -9.07 9.12
CA LYS A 98 -12.75 -9.11 10.13
C LYS A 98 -13.03 -10.51 10.67
N ASP A 99 -12.55 -11.54 9.98
CA ASP A 99 -12.78 -12.92 10.39
C ASP A 99 -12.20 -13.15 11.81
N PRO A 100 -13.00 -13.66 12.76
CA PRO A 100 -12.58 -13.78 14.16
C PRO A 100 -11.34 -14.64 14.37
N GLY A 101 -11.11 -15.62 13.50
CA GLY A 101 -9.95 -16.51 13.54
C GLY A 101 -8.70 -15.96 12.87
N THR A 102 -8.81 -14.83 12.16
CA THR A 102 -7.69 -14.16 11.49
C THR A 102 -6.93 -13.27 12.45
N LYS A 103 -5.64 -13.53 12.65
CA LYS A 103 -4.74 -12.70 13.46
C LYS A 103 -4.09 -11.58 12.63
N LEU A 104 -3.67 -11.92 11.41
CA LEU A 104 -3.04 -11.00 10.47
C LEU A 104 -3.38 -11.46 9.06
N PHE A 105 -3.73 -10.52 8.20
CA PHE A 105 -3.97 -10.80 6.78
C PHE A 105 -3.43 -9.64 5.95
N LEU A 106 -2.41 -9.93 5.14
CA LEU A 106 -1.76 -8.96 4.26
C LEU A 106 -1.76 -9.49 2.83
N ILE A 107 -2.00 -8.60 1.88
CA ILE A 107 -1.85 -8.88 0.47
C ILE A 107 -0.90 -7.85 -0.13
N GLY A 108 0.17 -8.31 -0.76
CA GLY A 108 1.10 -7.50 -1.51
C GLY A 108 0.98 -7.76 -3.00
N ARG A 109 1.13 -6.72 -3.82
CA ARG A 109 1.29 -6.83 -5.27
C ARG A 109 2.75 -6.67 -5.63
N GLY A 110 3.26 -7.48 -6.55
CA GLY A 110 4.64 -7.41 -7.00
C GLY A 110 4.98 -6.02 -7.56
N LYS A 111 6.09 -5.44 -7.07
CA LYS A 111 6.54 -4.12 -7.50
C LYS A 111 7.04 -4.14 -8.94
N ASP A 112 7.84 -5.16 -9.27
CA ASP A 112 8.47 -5.28 -10.59
C ASP A 112 7.62 -6.11 -11.56
N ASN A 113 6.75 -6.99 -11.03
CA ASN A 113 5.77 -7.74 -11.80
C ASN A 113 4.38 -7.57 -11.20
N PRO A 114 3.56 -6.63 -11.70
CA PRO A 114 2.22 -6.36 -11.19
C PRO A 114 1.21 -7.51 -11.32
N ALA A 115 1.53 -8.56 -12.10
CA ALA A 115 0.71 -9.77 -12.19
C ALA A 115 0.88 -10.71 -10.98
N GLN A 116 1.92 -10.49 -10.17
CA GLN A 116 2.18 -11.30 -8.98
C GLN A 116 1.52 -10.72 -7.73
N PHE A 117 0.97 -11.60 -6.90
CA PHE A 117 0.39 -11.28 -5.61
C PHE A 117 0.94 -12.23 -4.56
N LEU A 118 1.26 -11.68 -3.39
CA LEU A 118 1.70 -12.42 -2.21
C LEU A 118 0.67 -12.23 -1.10
N PHE A 119 0.26 -13.33 -0.49
CA PHE A 119 -0.59 -13.35 0.69
C PHE A 119 0.24 -13.81 1.87
N TYR A 120 0.10 -13.11 2.98
CA TYR A 120 0.66 -13.47 4.28
C TYR A 120 -0.50 -13.52 5.27
N GLU A 121 -0.92 -14.72 5.61
CA GLU A 121 -2.16 -14.98 6.33
C GLU A 121 -1.82 -15.71 7.63
N LEU A 122 -2.04 -15.10 8.78
CA LEU A 122 -1.85 -15.71 10.07
C LEU A 122 -3.21 -15.97 10.73
N PHE A 123 -3.51 -17.24 10.93
CA PHE A 123 -4.71 -17.73 11.59
C PHE A 123 -4.40 -18.18 13.02
N GLN A 124 -5.43 -18.20 13.87
CA GLN A 124 -5.35 -18.68 15.22
C GLN A 124 -4.91 -20.17 15.26
N ASP A 125 -5.50 -20.98 14.39
CA ASP A 125 -5.28 -22.41 14.23
C ASP A 125 -5.79 -22.92 12.85
N GLU A 126 -5.71 -24.24 12.65
CA GLU A 126 -6.23 -24.90 11.43
C GLU A 126 -7.76 -24.77 11.30
N ALA A 127 -8.50 -24.76 12.43
CA ALA A 127 -9.96 -24.63 12.38
C ALA A 127 -10.36 -23.25 11.89
N ALA A 128 -9.66 -22.19 12.32
CA ALA A 128 -9.84 -20.83 11.85
C ALA A 128 -9.54 -20.71 10.35
N PHE A 129 -8.44 -21.30 9.89
CA PHE A 129 -8.12 -21.34 8.46
C PHE A 129 -9.20 -22.08 7.64
N LYS A 130 -9.69 -23.21 8.15
CA LYS A 130 -10.78 -23.93 7.50
C LYS A 130 -12.06 -23.10 7.41
N ALA A 131 -12.45 -22.45 8.52
CA ALA A 131 -13.61 -21.56 8.55
C ALA A 131 -13.48 -20.41 7.54
N HIS A 132 -12.30 -19.78 7.46
CA HIS A 132 -11.98 -18.78 6.45
C HIS A 132 -12.19 -19.32 5.02
N ALA A 133 -11.63 -20.46 4.71
CA ALA A 133 -11.70 -21.06 3.37
C ALA A 133 -13.14 -21.50 2.97
N GLU A 134 -13.99 -21.79 3.93
CA GLU A 134 -15.39 -22.17 3.75
C GLU A 134 -16.37 -20.98 3.83
N SER A 135 -15.87 -19.78 4.12
CA SER A 135 -16.70 -18.58 4.28
C SER A 135 -17.40 -18.15 2.98
N ALA A 136 -18.54 -17.48 3.13
CA ALA A 136 -19.30 -16.97 1.99
C ALA A 136 -18.49 -15.93 1.20
N TYR A 137 -17.73 -15.07 1.89
CA TYR A 137 -16.90 -14.05 1.23
C TYR A 137 -15.74 -14.70 0.45
N PHE A 138 -15.09 -15.76 0.99
CA PHE A 138 -14.06 -16.49 0.26
C PHE A 138 -14.62 -17.11 -1.02
N LYS A 139 -15.79 -17.73 -0.94
CA LYS A 139 -16.47 -18.29 -2.11
C LYS A 139 -16.73 -17.21 -3.16
N THR A 140 -17.32 -16.09 -2.76
CA THR A 140 -17.71 -15.02 -3.69
C THR A 140 -16.52 -14.33 -4.33
N TYR A 141 -15.54 -13.88 -3.54
CA TYR A 141 -14.41 -13.12 -4.07
C TYR A 141 -13.33 -14.03 -4.68
N ILE A 142 -13.00 -15.11 -3.98
CA ILE A 142 -11.85 -15.93 -4.37
C ILE A 142 -12.28 -17.01 -5.35
N ALA A 143 -13.18 -17.91 -4.94
CA ALA A 143 -13.50 -19.08 -5.77
C ALA A 143 -14.19 -18.70 -7.08
N GLU A 144 -15.15 -17.80 -7.03
CA GLU A 144 -15.99 -17.45 -8.19
C GLU A 144 -15.35 -16.36 -9.07
N GLN A 145 -14.64 -15.39 -8.48
CA GLN A 145 -14.15 -14.23 -9.22
C GLN A 145 -12.65 -14.25 -9.49
N ALA A 146 -11.81 -14.47 -8.48
CA ALA A 146 -10.36 -14.34 -8.63
C ALA A 146 -9.73 -15.57 -9.29
N LEU A 147 -10.03 -16.79 -8.82
CA LEU A 147 -9.38 -18.02 -9.29
C LEU A 147 -9.46 -18.22 -10.80
N PRO A 148 -10.57 -17.93 -11.50
CA PRO A 148 -10.64 -18.06 -12.96
C PRO A 148 -9.66 -17.13 -13.71
N LEU A 149 -9.18 -16.07 -13.06
CA LEU A 149 -8.29 -15.06 -13.64
C LEU A 149 -6.81 -15.37 -13.41
N LEU A 150 -6.48 -16.43 -12.65
CA LEU A 150 -5.12 -16.79 -12.32
C LEU A 150 -4.51 -17.75 -13.33
N ALA A 151 -3.24 -17.49 -13.68
CA ALA A 151 -2.37 -18.41 -14.40
C ALA A 151 -1.72 -19.41 -13.45
N LYS A 152 -1.39 -18.96 -12.22
CA LYS A 152 -0.70 -19.80 -11.22
C LYS A 152 -1.19 -19.46 -9.81
N ARG A 153 -1.26 -20.48 -8.96
CA ARG A 153 -1.55 -20.37 -7.54
C ARG A 153 -0.76 -21.41 -6.77
N GLU A 154 0.03 -20.94 -5.82
CA GLU A 154 0.78 -21.78 -4.88
C GLU A 154 0.42 -21.38 -3.45
N ARG A 155 0.50 -22.34 -2.52
CA ARG A 155 0.23 -22.10 -1.11
C ARG A 155 1.03 -23.05 -0.25
N THR A 156 1.66 -22.51 0.79
CA THR A 156 2.42 -23.27 1.80
C THR A 156 1.94 -22.86 3.20
N GLN A 157 1.85 -23.83 4.08
CA GLN A 157 1.48 -23.66 5.48
C GLN A 157 2.70 -23.84 6.37
N TYR A 158 2.80 -23.03 7.43
CA TYR A 158 3.87 -23.04 8.40
C TYR A 158 3.29 -22.96 9.80
N VAL A 159 3.93 -23.64 10.73
CA VAL A 159 3.69 -23.48 12.16
C VAL A 159 4.69 -22.46 12.68
N LEU A 160 4.24 -21.46 13.44
CA LEU A 160 5.15 -20.52 14.08
C LEU A 160 5.89 -21.20 15.22
N LEU A 161 7.19 -20.90 15.35
CA LEU A 161 8.07 -21.41 16.39
C LEU A 161 8.07 -20.53 17.62
#